data_5596489454fc31c63880e0f57d63410a
#
_entry.id   5596489454fc31c63880e0f57d63410a
#
_cell.length_a   1.000
_cell.length_b   1.000
_cell.length_c   1.000
_cell.angle_alpha   90.00
_cell.angle_beta   90.00
_cell.angle_gamma   90.00
#
_symmetry.space_group_name_H-M   'P 1'
#
loop_
_entity.id
_entity.type
_entity.pdbx_description
1 polymer ?
#
loop_
_entity_poly.entity_id
_entity_poly.type
_entity_poly.pdbx_seq_one_letter_code
_entity_poly.pdbx_strand_id
1 'polypeptide(L)'
;MKSDELRLTPGARRILEVASQLFYRDGIHAVGVDTIAAESGVTKRTLYDRFGSKDALVAAYLRRRHELWWQQFEQRIAVAESPRALVVFDAYLDDATMVSRGCAFVNAAAELPRDHAAYSAIREHKQAVRDRLAELVAEDRPDPGEARRLAEHVFLLVEGAIVHRGLDDSTQPMDTARDIARDLLDTEPIAT
;
A
#
# COMPACT_ATOMS: atom_id res chain seq x y z
N MET A 1 17.55 4.22 -8.46
CA MET A 1 18.26 3.38 -7.47
C MET A 1 17.97 1.94 -7.83
N LYS A 2 18.97 1.16 -8.24
CA LYS A 2 18.78 -0.25 -8.62
C LYS A 2 18.31 -1.01 -7.40
N SER A 3 17.15 -1.64 -7.50
CA SER A 3 16.60 -2.57 -6.52
C SER A 3 17.66 -3.65 -6.25
N ASP A 4 18.22 -3.61 -5.06
CA ASP A 4 18.91 -4.73 -4.45
C ASP A 4 17.81 -5.75 -4.12
N GLU A 5 17.37 -6.50 -5.13
CA GLU A 5 16.58 -7.70 -4.92
C GLU A 5 17.44 -8.61 -4.05
N LEU A 6 17.23 -8.51 -2.75
CA LEU A 6 17.63 -9.57 -1.83
C LEU A 6 17.07 -10.85 -2.44
N ARG A 7 17.92 -11.62 -3.13
CA ARG A 7 17.59 -12.96 -3.61
C ARG A 7 17.31 -13.80 -2.39
N LEU A 8 16.06 -13.67 -1.90
CA LEU A 8 15.60 -14.42 -0.76
C LEU A 8 15.78 -15.90 -1.08
N THR A 9 16.48 -16.62 -0.19
CA THR A 9 16.50 -18.07 -0.27
C THR A 9 15.09 -18.63 -0.18
N PRO A 10 14.80 -19.84 -0.69
CA PRO A 10 13.46 -20.40 -0.61
C PRO A 10 12.86 -20.38 0.81
N GLY A 11 13.67 -20.66 1.83
CA GLY A 11 13.24 -20.59 3.23
C GLY A 11 12.91 -19.16 3.69
N ALA A 12 13.72 -18.17 3.32
CA ALA A 12 13.45 -16.78 3.66
C ALA A 12 12.17 -16.27 2.95
N ARG A 13 11.96 -16.65 1.69
CA ARG A 13 10.74 -16.34 0.97
C ARG A 13 9.52 -16.92 1.67
N ARG A 14 9.58 -18.19 2.06
CA ARG A 14 8.48 -18.86 2.77
C ARG A 14 8.16 -18.19 4.11
N ILE A 15 9.19 -17.80 4.89
CA ILE A 15 9.00 -17.05 6.13
C ILE A 15 8.27 -15.73 5.86
N LEU A 16 8.73 -14.97 4.84
CA LEU A 16 8.15 -13.67 4.51
C LEU A 16 6.71 -13.78 4.00
N GLU A 17 6.39 -14.79 3.21
CA GLU A 17 5.03 -15.07 2.74
C GLU A 17 4.07 -15.34 3.90
N VAL A 18 4.46 -16.27 4.80
CA VAL A 18 3.65 -16.60 5.97
C VAL A 18 3.51 -15.40 6.91
N ALA A 19 4.62 -14.72 7.20
CA ALA A 19 4.59 -13.52 8.05
C ALA A 19 3.69 -12.42 7.46
N SER A 20 3.72 -12.23 6.14
CA SER A 20 2.88 -11.23 5.45
C SER A 20 1.39 -11.52 5.60
N GLN A 21 0.99 -12.78 5.47
CA GLN A 21 -0.39 -13.21 5.67
C GLN A 21 -0.84 -13.01 7.11
N LEU A 22 -0.03 -13.46 8.07
CA LEU A 22 -0.32 -13.36 9.49
C LEU A 22 -0.39 -11.90 9.95
N PHE A 23 0.60 -11.08 9.61
CA PHE A 23 0.64 -9.66 9.99
C PHE A 23 -0.56 -8.87 9.44
N TYR A 24 -0.96 -9.17 8.21
CA TYR A 24 -2.12 -8.52 7.63
C TYR A 24 -3.44 -8.99 8.27
N ARG A 25 -3.61 -10.30 8.46
CA ARG A 25 -4.84 -10.90 9.01
C ARG A 25 -5.03 -10.61 10.49
N ASP A 26 -3.98 -10.81 11.29
CA ASP A 26 -4.08 -10.88 12.74
C ASP A 26 -3.48 -9.66 13.45
N GLY A 27 -2.70 -8.83 12.72
CA GLY A 27 -1.99 -7.68 13.26
C GLY A 27 -0.53 -8.01 13.63
N ILE A 28 0.32 -6.99 13.56
CA ILE A 28 1.77 -7.13 13.79
C ILE A 28 2.07 -7.51 15.25
N HIS A 29 1.38 -6.87 16.20
CA HIS A 29 1.62 -7.12 17.63
C HIS A 29 1.15 -8.51 18.07
N ALA A 30 0.00 -8.97 17.58
CA ALA A 30 -0.57 -10.25 17.97
C ALA A 30 0.23 -11.45 17.45
N VAL A 31 0.96 -11.29 16.34
CA VAL A 31 1.69 -12.40 15.71
C VAL A 31 3.08 -12.55 16.31
N GLY A 32 3.31 -13.69 17.00
CA GLY A 32 4.61 -14.06 17.56
C GLY A 32 5.53 -14.74 16.53
N VAL A 33 6.85 -14.67 16.77
CA VAL A 33 7.84 -15.37 15.92
C VAL A 33 7.69 -16.88 15.97
N ASP A 34 7.16 -17.42 17.07
CA ASP A 34 6.90 -18.86 17.21
C ASP A 34 5.81 -19.32 16.25
N THR A 35 4.75 -18.55 16.13
CA THR A 35 3.65 -18.81 15.17
C THR A 35 4.16 -18.74 13.73
N ILE A 36 4.96 -17.71 13.39
CA ILE A 36 5.55 -17.60 12.05
C ILE A 36 6.45 -18.78 11.73
N ALA A 37 7.31 -19.18 12.67
CA ALA A 37 8.21 -20.32 12.49
C ALA A 37 7.44 -21.62 12.29
N ALA A 38 6.43 -21.88 13.13
CA ALA A 38 5.59 -23.08 13.03
C ALA A 38 4.84 -23.14 11.67
N GLU A 39 4.16 -22.07 11.27
CA GLU A 39 3.39 -22.05 10.04
C GLU A 39 4.24 -22.03 8.77
N SER A 40 5.45 -21.47 8.82
CA SER A 40 6.40 -21.52 7.71
C SER A 40 7.18 -22.84 7.60
N GLY A 41 7.07 -23.72 8.61
CA GLY A 41 7.79 -24.99 8.65
C GLY A 41 9.29 -24.84 8.86
N VAL A 42 9.73 -23.74 9.50
CA VAL A 42 11.13 -23.49 9.81
C VAL A 42 11.36 -23.41 11.33
N THR A 43 12.62 -23.47 11.75
CA THR A 43 12.95 -23.22 13.15
C THR A 43 13.01 -21.72 13.44
N LYS A 44 12.73 -21.32 14.67
CA LYS A 44 12.91 -19.95 15.17
C LYS A 44 14.34 -19.43 14.91
N ARG A 45 15.34 -20.32 15.08
CA ARG A 45 16.73 -20.01 14.77
C ARG A 45 16.91 -19.64 13.30
N THR A 46 16.32 -20.39 12.36
CA THR A 46 16.37 -20.10 10.94
C THR A 46 15.74 -18.75 10.62
N LEU A 47 14.62 -18.40 11.28
CA LEU A 47 13.98 -17.10 11.10
C LEU A 47 14.93 -15.95 11.51
N TYR A 48 15.55 -16.04 12.70
CA TYR A 48 16.50 -15.04 13.16
C TYR A 48 17.78 -14.98 12.33
N ASP A 49 18.29 -16.13 11.87
CA ASP A 49 19.45 -16.18 10.99
C ASP A 49 19.19 -15.47 9.63
N ARG A 50 17.93 -15.40 9.18
CA ARG A 50 17.55 -14.77 7.92
C ARG A 50 17.15 -13.30 8.03
N PHE A 51 16.46 -12.93 9.08
CA PHE A 51 15.89 -11.59 9.23
C PHE A 51 16.47 -10.78 10.40
N GLY A 52 17.21 -11.43 11.31
CA GLY A 52 17.82 -10.79 12.47
C GLY A 52 16.82 -10.50 13.60
N SER A 53 15.66 -9.92 13.30
CA SER A 53 14.65 -9.57 14.29
C SER A 53 13.23 -9.63 13.71
N LYS A 54 12.21 -9.61 14.58
CA LYS A 54 10.82 -9.45 14.16
C LYS A 54 10.61 -8.09 13.47
N ASP A 55 11.23 -7.04 13.98
CA ASP A 55 11.12 -5.70 13.44
C ASP A 55 11.68 -5.59 12.02
N ALA A 56 12.82 -6.27 11.76
CA ALA A 56 13.38 -6.36 10.42
C ALA A 56 12.49 -7.19 9.48
N LEU A 57 11.82 -8.24 9.98
CA LEU A 57 10.84 -9.01 9.22
C LEU A 57 9.60 -8.17 8.90
N VAL A 58 9.12 -7.35 9.84
CA VAL A 58 8.02 -6.40 9.61
C VAL A 58 8.40 -5.37 8.54
N ALA A 59 9.63 -4.83 8.60
CA ALA A 59 10.11 -3.92 7.57
C ALA A 59 10.22 -4.60 6.19
N ALA A 60 10.65 -5.86 6.14
CA ALA A 60 10.69 -6.65 4.91
C ALA A 60 9.28 -6.91 4.36
N TYR A 61 8.30 -7.20 5.23
CA TYR A 61 6.89 -7.35 4.87
C TYR A 61 6.35 -6.11 4.18
N LEU A 62 6.51 -4.92 4.78
CA LEU A 62 5.98 -3.68 4.22
C LEU A 62 6.67 -3.30 2.91
N ARG A 63 8.00 -3.48 2.80
CA ARG A 63 8.72 -3.26 1.52
C ARG A 63 8.22 -4.20 0.43
N ARG A 64 8.09 -5.50 0.72
CA ARG A 64 7.58 -6.46 -0.25
C ARG A 64 6.16 -6.16 -0.69
N ARG A 65 5.30 -5.72 0.26
CA ARG A 65 3.94 -5.32 -0.06
C ARG A 65 3.92 -4.08 -0.97
N HIS A 66 4.76 -3.09 -0.71
CA HIS A 66 4.92 -1.93 -1.59
C HIS A 66 5.33 -2.35 -3.01
N GLU A 67 6.35 -3.19 -3.16
CA GLU A 67 6.83 -3.66 -4.47
C GLU A 67 5.72 -4.34 -5.29
N LEU A 68 4.98 -5.27 -4.67
CA LEU A 68 3.90 -5.99 -5.33
C LEU A 68 2.76 -5.07 -5.73
N TRP A 69 2.33 -4.22 -4.81
CA TRP A 69 1.25 -3.26 -5.06
C TRP A 69 1.66 -2.25 -6.15
N TRP A 70 2.88 -1.74 -6.09
CA TRP A 70 3.41 -0.78 -7.07
C TRP A 70 3.46 -1.38 -8.47
N GLN A 71 3.94 -2.60 -8.58
CA GLN A 71 3.97 -3.31 -9.87
C GLN A 71 2.57 -3.45 -10.47
N GLN A 72 1.57 -3.81 -9.69
CA GLN A 72 0.19 -3.92 -10.15
C GLN A 72 -0.39 -2.55 -10.52
N PHE A 73 -0.11 -1.53 -9.71
CA PHE A 73 -0.55 -0.16 -9.98
C PHE A 73 0.00 0.37 -11.31
N GLU A 74 1.30 0.25 -11.56
CA GLU A 74 1.90 0.66 -12.84
C GLU A 74 1.37 -0.14 -14.05
N GLN A 75 1.11 -1.44 -13.88
CA GLN A 75 0.49 -2.25 -14.94
C GLN A 75 -0.92 -1.76 -15.29
N ARG A 76 -1.70 -1.31 -14.31
CA ARG A 76 -3.02 -0.73 -14.53
C ARG A 76 -2.94 0.63 -15.20
N ILE A 77 -2.04 1.50 -14.76
CA ILE A 77 -1.79 2.80 -15.37
C ILE A 77 -1.45 2.65 -16.86
N ALA A 78 -0.64 1.64 -17.22
CA ALA A 78 -0.19 1.43 -18.58
C ALA A 78 -1.32 1.15 -19.60
N VAL A 79 -2.48 0.67 -19.13
CA VAL A 79 -3.63 0.32 -19.98
C VAL A 79 -4.86 1.19 -19.71
N ALA A 80 -4.76 2.13 -18.78
CA ALA A 80 -5.88 2.99 -18.40
C ALA A 80 -6.07 4.15 -19.37
N GLU A 81 -7.34 4.55 -19.56
CA GLU A 81 -7.72 5.78 -20.23
C GLU A 81 -7.73 6.97 -19.27
N SER A 82 -7.66 8.18 -19.81
CA SER A 82 -7.74 9.41 -19.01
C SER A 82 -9.15 9.59 -18.37
N PRO A 83 -9.23 10.11 -17.14
CA PRO A 83 -8.11 10.49 -16.27
C PRO A 83 -7.48 9.29 -15.57
N ARG A 84 -6.22 9.00 -15.92
CA ARG A 84 -5.50 7.80 -15.41
C ARG A 84 -5.31 7.75 -13.90
N ALA A 85 -5.38 8.89 -13.23
CA ALA A 85 -5.29 8.97 -11.77
C ALA A 85 -6.39 8.14 -11.06
N LEU A 86 -7.56 7.93 -11.70
CA LEU A 86 -8.66 7.15 -11.12
C LEU A 86 -8.34 5.66 -10.91
N VAL A 87 -7.33 5.14 -11.59
CA VAL A 87 -6.87 3.75 -11.42
C VAL A 87 -6.42 3.43 -9.99
N VAL A 88 -6.05 4.44 -9.20
CA VAL A 88 -5.65 4.26 -7.82
C VAL A 88 -6.73 3.58 -6.98
N PHE A 89 -8.02 3.87 -7.25
CA PHE A 89 -9.15 3.27 -6.54
C PHE A 89 -9.20 1.75 -6.77
N ASP A 90 -9.02 1.30 -8.03
CA ASP A 90 -8.98 -0.13 -8.35
C ASP A 90 -7.75 -0.81 -7.74
N ALA A 91 -6.59 -0.15 -7.76
CA ALA A 91 -5.37 -0.69 -7.18
C ALA A 91 -5.49 -0.92 -5.65
N TYR A 92 -6.22 -0.04 -4.95
CA TYR A 92 -6.48 -0.21 -3.52
C TYR A 92 -7.55 -1.29 -3.24
N LEU A 93 -8.56 -1.44 -4.11
CA LEU A 93 -9.57 -2.48 -3.96
C LEU A 93 -9.00 -3.89 -4.10
N ASP A 94 -8.15 -4.11 -5.09
CA ASP A 94 -7.56 -5.42 -5.37
C ASP A 94 -6.56 -5.87 -4.31
N ASP A 95 -5.87 -4.93 -3.66
CA ASP A 95 -4.94 -5.24 -2.56
C ASP A 95 -5.65 -5.87 -1.34
N ALA A 96 -6.96 -5.71 -1.25
CA ALA A 96 -7.78 -6.16 -0.13
C ALA A 96 -8.38 -7.59 -0.30
N THR A 97 -7.73 -8.51 -1.01
CA THR A 97 -8.36 -9.64 -1.70
C THR A 97 -8.84 -10.84 -0.88
N MET A 98 -8.55 -11.03 0.41
CA MET A 98 -9.06 -12.24 1.11
C MET A 98 -9.61 -11.99 2.51
N VAL A 99 -9.09 -11.01 3.22
CA VAL A 99 -9.65 -10.52 4.49
C VAL A 99 -9.52 -9.01 4.43
N SER A 100 -10.64 -8.31 4.21
CA SER A 100 -10.62 -6.87 4.09
C SER A 100 -10.36 -6.21 5.44
N ARG A 101 -9.09 -5.94 5.74
CA ARG A 101 -8.69 -5.08 6.87
C ARG A 101 -8.29 -3.68 6.40
N GLY A 102 -8.66 -3.29 5.19
CA GLY A 102 -8.27 -2.02 4.61
C GLY A 102 -6.77 -1.95 4.26
N CYS A 103 -6.18 -0.77 4.38
CA CYS A 103 -4.79 -0.55 3.99
C CYS A 103 -3.79 -1.11 5.01
N ALA A 104 -2.94 -2.04 4.57
CA ALA A 104 -1.89 -2.64 5.41
C ALA A 104 -0.91 -1.63 5.99
N PHE A 105 -0.61 -0.55 5.28
CA PHE A 105 0.30 0.51 5.76
C PHE A 105 -0.35 1.37 6.85
N VAL A 106 -1.65 1.65 6.75
CA VAL A 106 -2.39 2.36 7.79
C VAL A 106 -2.51 1.50 9.04
N ASN A 107 -2.82 0.20 8.88
CA ASN A 107 -2.87 -0.74 9.98
C ASN A 107 -1.51 -0.85 10.70
N ALA A 108 -0.42 -0.98 9.94
CA ALA A 108 0.91 -1.00 10.51
C ALA A 108 1.27 0.31 11.23
N ALA A 109 0.88 1.46 10.70
CA ALA A 109 1.11 2.76 11.33
C ALA A 109 0.36 2.93 12.65
N ALA A 110 -0.81 2.29 12.79
CA ALA A 110 -1.59 2.30 14.04
C ALA A 110 -0.95 1.39 15.13
N GLU A 111 -0.23 0.34 14.72
CA GLU A 111 0.40 -0.59 15.66
C GLU A 111 1.85 -0.22 16.02
N LEU A 112 2.59 0.43 15.11
CA LEU A 112 4.04 0.64 15.27
C LEU A 112 4.35 2.06 15.81
N PRO A 113 5.32 2.19 16.71
CA PRO A 113 5.82 3.49 17.12
C PRO A 113 6.57 4.17 15.96
N ARG A 114 6.62 5.50 15.96
CA ARG A 114 7.17 6.29 14.84
C ARG A 114 8.68 6.11 14.62
N ASP A 115 9.40 5.65 15.62
CA ASP A 115 10.84 5.31 15.57
C ASP A 115 11.11 3.85 15.18
N HIS A 116 10.08 3.06 14.94
CA HIS A 116 10.22 1.69 14.47
C HIS A 116 10.86 1.63 13.07
N ALA A 117 11.79 0.70 12.87
CA ALA A 117 12.55 0.55 11.61
C ALA A 117 11.68 0.41 10.35
N ALA A 118 10.46 -0.14 10.49
CA ALA A 118 9.52 -0.29 9.39
C ALA A 118 8.73 0.99 9.04
N TYR A 119 8.79 2.03 9.90
CA TYR A 119 7.98 3.24 9.71
C TYR A 119 8.42 4.07 8.50
N SER A 120 9.70 3.99 8.09
CA SER A 120 10.19 4.59 6.85
C SER A 120 9.46 4.03 5.62
N ALA A 121 9.29 2.70 5.56
CA ALA A 121 8.59 2.05 4.45
C ALA A 121 7.13 2.50 4.31
N ILE A 122 6.45 2.79 5.44
CA ILE A 122 5.09 3.34 5.44
C ILE A 122 5.07 4.73 4.79
N ARG A 123 5.96 5.62 5.25
CA ARG A 123 6.06 7.00 4.72
C ARG A 123 6.45 7.02 3.25
N GLU A 124 7.45 6.23 2.87
CA GLU A 124 7.93 6.11 1.49
C GLU A 124 6.83 5.63 0.56
N HIS A 125 6.05 4.62 0.96
CA HIS A 125 4.90 4.15 0.17
C HIS A 125 3.86 5.25 -0.04
N LYS A 126 3.44 5.93 1.04
CA LYS A 126 2.43 6.98 0.95
C LYS A 126 2.90 8.19 0.14
N GLN A 127 4.18 8.55 0.25
CA GLN A 127 4.76 9.62 -0.53
C GLN A 127 4.84 9.23 -2.02
N ALA A 128 5.29 8.02 -2.34
CA ALA A 128 5.36 7.54 -3.70
C ALA A 128 4.00 7.56 -4.41
N VAL A 129 2.92 7.18 -3.70
CA VAL A 129 1.55 7.24 -4.24
C VAL A 129 1.14 8.68 -4.54
N ARG A 130 1.40 9.63 -3.63
CA ARG A 130 1.12 11.05 -3.84
C ARG A 130 1.87 11.63 -5.04
N ASP A 131 3.16 11.33 -5.12
CA ASP A 131 4.00 11.82 -6.22
C ASP A 131 3.51 11.27 -7.56
N ARG A 132 3.18 9.99 -7.60
CA ARG A 132 2.66 9.36 -8.82
C ARG A 132 1.30 9.91 -9.23
N LEU A 133 0.40 10.15 -8.28
CA LEU A 133 -0.88 10.80 -8.57
C LEU A 133 -0.68 12.22 -9.12
N ALA A 134 0.28 12.98 -8.57
CA ALA A 134 0.58 14.31 -9.09
C ALA A 134 1.08 14.26 -10.55
N GLU A 135 1.92 13.28 -10.89
CA GLU A 135 2.37 13.05 -12.28
C GLU A 135 1.18 12.72 -13.19
N LEU A 136 0.30 11.79 -12.78
CA LEU A 136 -0.85 11.37 -13.59
C LEU A 136 -1.85 12.51 -13.80
N VAL A 137 -2.13 13.29 -12.76
CA VAL A 137 -3.05 14.45 -12.89
C VAL A 137 -2.43 15.53 -13.78
N ALA A 138 -1.11 15.71 -13.75
CA ALA A 138 -0.43 16.70 -14.59
C ALA A 138 -0.50 16.36 -16.10
N GLU A 139 -0.82 15.13 -16.48
CA GLU A 139 -1.08 14.77 -17.89
C GLU A 139 -2.31 15.46 -18.45
N ASP A 140 -3.34 15.66 -17.61
CA ASP A 140 -4.63 16.26 -17.97
C ASP A 140 -4.77 17.73 -17.50
N ARG A 141 -3.89 18.18 -16.58
CA ARG A 141 -3.89 19.51 -15.96
C ARG A 141 -2.52 20.18 -16.10
N PRO A 142 -2.37 21.16 -17.01
CA PRO A 142 -1.06 21.75 -17.30
C PRO A 142 -0.54 22.68 -16.18
N ASP A 143 -1.42 23.22 -15.33
CA ASP A 143 -0.98 24.03 -14.17
C ASP A 143 -0.47 23.12 -13.04
N PRO A 144 0.83 23.23 -12.65
CA PRO A 144 1.42 22.34 -11.67
C PRO A 144 0.83 22.50 -10.26
N GLY A 145 0.34 23.70 -9.92
CA GLY A 145 -0.28 23.99 -8.64
C GLY A 145 -1.64 23.31 -8.52
N GLU A 146 -2.44 23.42 -9.57
CA GLU A 146 -3.73 22.75 -9.68
C GLU A 146 -3.57 21.23 -9.71
N ALA A 147 -2.66 20.69 -10.52
CA ALA A 147 -2.41 19.26 -10.62
C ALA A 147 -2.05 18.66 -9.25
N ARG A 148 -1.16 19.30 -8.50
CA ARG A 148 -0.78 18.85 -7.16
C ARG A 148 -1.94 18.90 -6.18
N ARG A 149 -2.76 19.95 -6.21
CA ARG A 149 -3.93 20.08 -5.34
C ARG A 149 -4.97 19.00 -5.64
N LEU A 150 -5.29 18.76 -6.91
CA LEU A 150 -6.23 17.71 -7.32
C LEU A 150 -5.71 16.31 -6.96
N ALA A 151 -4.42 16.05 -7.18
CA ALA A 151 -3.78 14.79 -6.77
C ALA A 151 -3.90 14.54 -5.26
N GLU A 152 -3.72 15.58 -4.43
CA GLU A 152 -3.91 15.46 -2.98
C GLU A 152 -5.39 15.20 -2.61
N HIS A 153 -6.35 15.79 -3.34
CA HIS A 153 -7.77 15.48 -3.14
C HIS A 153 -8.05 14.00 -3.47
N VAL A 154 -7.56 13.49 -4.60
CA VAL A 154 -7.71 12.08 -4.99
C VAL A 154 -7.07 11.16 -3.94
N PHE A 155 -5.86 11.51 -3.47
CA PHE A 155 -5.17 10.75 -2.43
C PHE A 155 -5.98 10.69 -1.13
N LEU A 156 -6.50 11.81 -0.64
CA LEU A 156 -7.31 11.86 0.58
C LEU A 156 -8.62 11.09 0.45
N LEU A 157 -9.26 11.13 -0.72
CA LEU A 157 -10.48 10.38 -1.01
C LEU A 157 -10.23 8.88 -0.94
N VAL A 158 -9.19 8.37 -1.61
CA VAL A 158 -8.88 6.93 -1.59
C VAL A 158 -8.44 6.46 -0.20
N GLU A 159 -7.65 7.25 0.54
CA GLU A 159 -7.22 6.91 1.89
C GLU A 159 -8.41 6.84 2.87
N GLY A 160 -9.38 7.77 2.77
CA GLY A 160 -10.60 7.73 3.56
C GLY A 160 -11.46 6.51 3.21
N ALA A 161 -11.66 6.25 1.94
CA ALA A 161 -12.49 5.15 1.47
C ALA A 161 -11.96 3.76 1.85
N ILE A 162 -10.62 3.55 1.78
CA ILE A 162 -10.02 2.26 2.12
C ILE A 162 -10.09 1.94 3.63
N VAL A 163 -10.13 2.96 4.49
CA VAL A 163 -10.36 2.77 5.92
C VAL A 163 -11.76 2.21 6.15
N HIS A 164 -12.79 2.79 5.51
CA HIS A 164 -14.15 2.31 5.62
C HIS A 164 -14.35 0.90 5.07
N ARG A 165 -13.65 0.53 4.00
CA ARG A 165 -13.66 -0.86 3.54
C ARG A 165 -13.20 -1.83 4.64
N GLY A 166 -12.20 -1.45 5.42
CA GLY A 166 -11.73 -2.26 6.55
C GLY A 166 -12.69 -2.34 7.74
N LEU A 167 -13.63 -1.40 7.85
CA LEU A 167 -14.62 -1.32 8.93
C LEU A 167 -15.96 -1.98 8.57
N ASP A 168 -16.44 -1.73 7.37
CA ASP A 168 -17.82 -2.02 6.97
C ASP A 168 -17.95 -3.18 5.98
N ASP A 169 -16.81 -3.73 5.50
CA ASP A 169 -16.71 -4.72 4.42
C ASP A 169 -17.52 -4.33 3.15
N SER A 170 -17.63 -3.02 2.90
CA SER A 170 -18.39 -2.44 1.79
C SER A 170 -17.47 -1.78 0.77
N THR A 171 -17.77 -1.91 -0.52
CA THR A 171 -17.09 -1.17 -1.59
C THR A 171 -17.69 0.21 -1.82
N GLN A 172 -18.89 0.47 -1.33
CA GLN A 172 -19.63 1.73 -1.57
C GLN A 172 -18.83 3.01 -1.24
N PRO A 173 -18.08 3.11 -0.12
CA PRO A 173 -17.25 4.28 0.12
C PRO A 173 -16.18 4.50 -0.95
N MET A 174 -15.63 3.42 -1.52
CA MET A 174 -14.64 3.50 -2.58
C MET A 174 -15.24 3.97 -3.90
N ASP A 175 -16.44 3.45 -4.24
CA ASP A 175 -17.18 3.86 -5.44
C ASP A 175 -17.57 5.35 -5.34
N THR A 176 -18.10 5.78 -4.19
CA THR A 176 -18.43 7.18 -3.92
C THR A 176 -17.21 8.10 -4.03
N ALA A 177 -16.09 7.71 -3.41
CA ALA A 177 -14.85 8.49 -3.45
C ALA A 177 -14.29 8.59 -4.88
N ARG A 178 -14.41 7.54 -5.69
CA ARG A 178 -14.02 7.52 -7.09
C ARG A 178 -14.89 8.47 -7.92
N ASP A 179 -16.21 8.48 -7.70
CA ASP A 179 -17.12 9.38 -8.44
C ASP A 179 -16.83 10.84 -8.10
N ILE A 180 -16.62 11.18 -6.82
CA ILE A 180 -16.20 12.52 -6.41
C ILE A 180 -14.86 12.90 -7.07
N ALA A 181 -13.89 11.98 -7.09
CA ALA A 181 -12.60 12.22 -7.73
C ALA A 181 -12.73 12.47 -9.23
N ARG A 182 -13.63 11.73 -9.91
CA ARG A 182 -13.93 11.94 -11.34
C ARG A 182 -14.49 13.33 -11.56
N ASP A 183 -15.50 13.73 -10.81
CA ASP A 183 -16.12 15.06 -10.94
C ASP A 183 -15.08 16.17 -10.72
N LEU A 184 -14.18 16.03 -9.76
CA LEU A 184 -13.09 16.97 -9.53
C LEU A 184 -12.10 17.05 -10.70
N LEU A 185 -11.81 15.90 -11.32
CA LEU A 185 -10.87 15.82 -12.45
C LEU A 185 -11.51 16.25 -13.77
N ASP A 186 -12.84 16.15 -13.93
CA ASP A 186 -13.56 16.54 -15.13
C ASP A 186 -13.95 18.04 -15.12
N THR A 187 -13.95 18.69 -13.95
CA THR A 187 -14.28 20.12 -13.84
C THR A 187 -13.27 20.97 -14.58
N GLU A 188 -13.72 21.79 -15.54
CA GLU A 188 -12.84 22.73 -16.26
C GLU A 188 -12.17 23.72 -15.29
N PRO A 189 -10.90 24.13 -15.56
CA PRO A 189 -10.22 25.13 -14.76
C PRO A 189 -11.06 26.40 -14.71
N ILE A 190 -11.30 26.96 -13.52
CA ILE A 190 -11.92 28.26 -13.39
C ILE A 190 -10.98 29.26 -14.06
N ALA A 191 -11.40 29.79 -15.22
CA ALA A 191 -10.68 30.86 -15.92
C ALA A 191 -10.56 32.06 -14.96
N THR A 192 -9.34 32.35 -14.52
CA THR A 192 -8.99 33.49 -13.67
C THR A 192 -8.63 34.70 -14.54
#